data_ded5d698b88873352cf946607b86a750
#
_entry.id   ded5d698b88873352cf946607b86a750
#
_cell.length_a   1.000
_cell.length_b   1.000
_cell.length_c   1.000
_cell.angle_alpha   90.00
_cell.angle_beta   90.00
_cell.angle_gamma   90.00
#
_symmetry.space_group_name_H-M   'P 1'
#
loop_
_entity.id
_entity.type
_entity.pdbx_description
1 polymer ?
#
loop_
_entity_poly.entity_id
_entity_poly.type
_entity_poly.pdbx_seq_one_letter_code
_entity_poly.pdbx_strand_id
1 'polypeptide(L)'
;MTHAPPGRYLTREAITPADITRAQTLRAQCFQTGTTPDRDPFDPAARHFLVEDRASGTLICCFRLTRFQGTSLGQSYAAQFYDLSRLHRMEGAMLELGRFCIHPDWHDPDIQRLAWGQLAREVDRSGAALLFGCSSFAGTDPAAYRDAFALLKQQHLAPAHWRPAAKAADIHAYARDSHTADPRRARQQIPPLLRSYLAMGGWVSDHAVIDRQMNTLHVFTGLEIAAIPPNRARLLRALA
;
A
#
# COMPACT_ATOMS: atom_id res chain seq x y z
N MET A 1 20.64 21.72 24.89
CA MET A 1 19.72 21.10 23.91
C MET A 1 19.22 19.80 24.54
N THR A 2 18.05 19.83 25.14
CA THR A 2 17.41 18.63 25.71
C THR A 2 16.86 17.80 24.56
N HIS A 3 17.53 16.68 24.23
CA HIS A 3 16.98 15.67 23.34
C HIS A 3 15.68 15.14 23.97
N ALA A 4 14.56 15.28 23.24
CA ALA A 4 13.35 14.57 23.61
C ALA A 4 13.68 13.06 23.73
N PRO A 5 13.11 12.33 24.69
CA PRO A 5 13.36 10.90 24.82
C PRO A 5 13.02 10.21 23.49
N PRO A 6 13.79 9.22 23.05
CA PRO A 6 13.49 8.48 21.83
C PRO A 6 12.08 7.89 21.93
N GLY A 7 11.27 8.06 20.88
CA GLY A 7 9.92 7.51 20.83
C GLY A 7 9.90 6.00 21.07
N ARG A 8 8.76 5.44 21.45
CA ARG A 8 8.56 4.01 21.75
C ARG A 8 9.03 3.09 20.62
N TYR A 9 8.86 3.52 19.39
CA TYR A 9 9.13 2.69 18.21
C TYR A 9 10.38 3.12 17.45
N LEU A 10 11.00 2.17 16.76
CA LEU A 10 12.12 2.38 15.86
C LEU A 10 11.71 1.95 14.44
N THR A 11 11.91 2.82 13.47
CA THR A 11 11.78 2.47 12.06
C THR A 11 13.15 2.38 11.42
N ARG A 12 13.44 1.28 10.73
CA ARG A 12 14.70 1.05 10.03
C ARG A 12 14.55 0.20 8.78
N GLU A 13 15.55 0.23 7.92
CA GLU A 13 15.67 -0.73 6.83
C GLU A 13 16.17 -2.09 7.34
N ALA A 14 15.68 -3.17 6.75
CA ALA A 14 16.17 -4.52 6.95
C ALA A 14 17.46 -4.70 6.13
N ILE A 15 18.58 -4.97 6.79
CA ILE A 15 19.89 -5.06 6.15
C ILE A 15 20.50 -6.47 6.21
N THR A 16 19.95 -7.36 7.04
CA THR A 16 20.43 -8.72 7.20
C THR A 16 19.44 -9.76 6.68
N PRO A 17 19.86 -10.95 6.26
CA PRO A 17 18.95 -12.04 5.92
C PRO A 17 17.99 -12.40 7.08
N ALA A 18 18.42 -12.26 8.33
CA ALA A 18 17.59 -12.47 9.51
C ALA A 18 16.45 -11.43 9.59
N ASP A 19 16.72 -10.16 9.28
CA ASP A 19 15.69 -9.11 9.22
C ASP A 19 14.63 -9.43 8.17
N ILE A 20 15.05 -9.86 6.98
CA ILE A 20 14.13 -10.27 5.91
C ILE A 20 13.27 -11.45 6.34
N THR A 21 13.86 -12.44 6.99
CA THR A 21 13.12 -13.61 7.51
C THR A 21 12.10 -13.18 8.57
N ARG A 22 12.45 -12.26 9.48
CA ARG A 22 11.51 -11.70 10.47
C ARG A 22 10.33 -11.01 9.79
N ALA A 23 10.58 -10.18 8.75
CA ALA A 23 9.53 -9.53 7.97
C ALA A 23 8.61 -10.57 7.30
N GLN A 24 9.18 -11.60 6.68
CA GLN A 24 8.44 -12.69 6.03
C GLN A 24 7.60 -13.50 7.01
N THR A 25 8.09 -13.68 8.25
CA THR A 25 7.34 -14.36 9.33
C THR A 25 6.15 -13.53 9.78
N LEU A 26 6.33 -12.22 10.00
CA LEU A 26 5.22 -11.31 10.33
C LEU A 26 4.17 -11.26 9.20
N ARG A 27 4.61 -11.23 7.93
CA ARG A 27 3.74 -11.27 6.76
C ARG A 27 2.88 -12.54 6.74
N ALA A 28 3.49 -13.71 6.97
CA ALA A 28 2.78 -14.99 7.02
C ALA A 28 1.66 -14.98 8.08
N GLN A 29 1.93 -14.40 9.24
CA GLN A 29 0.94 -14.22 10.31
C GLN A 29 -0.18 -13.26 9.91
N CYS A 30 0.16 -12.11 9.30
CA CYS A 30 -0.82 -11.08 8.94
C CYS A 30 -1.70 -11.48 7.75
N PHE A 31 -1.12 -12.11 6.73
CA PHE A 31 -1.82 -12.46 5.50
C PHE A 31 -2.40 -13.88 5.50
N GLN A 32 -2.10 -14.69 6.53
CA GLN A 32 -2.60 -16.06 6.68
C GLN A 32 -2.34 -16.92 5.42
N THR A 33 -1.18 -16.76 4.81
CA THR A 33 -0.82 -17.42 3.55
C THR A 33 -0.61 -18.93 3.67
N GLY A 34 -0.65 -19.48 4.89
CA GLY A 34 -0.38 -20.90 5.17
C GLY A 34 1.08 -21.31 4.99
N THR A 35 1.94 -20.42 4.52
CA THR A 35 3.36 -20.63 4.33
C THR A 35 4.17 -19.75 5.27
N THR A 36 5.08 -20.35 6.02
CA THR A 36 5.95 -19.61 6.93
C THR A 36 7.41 -19.95 6.61
N PRO A 37 8.24 -18.97 6.26
CA PRO A 37 7.94 -17.54 6.04
C PRO A 37 7.24 -17.26 4.69
N ASP A 38 6.45 -16.16 4.62
CA ASP A 38 5.84 -15.67 3.36
C ASP A 38 6.93 -15.10 2.45
N ARG A 39 7.38 -15.89 1.50
CA ARG A 39 8.38 -15.52 0.48
C ARG A 39 7.72 -15.37 -0.87
N ASP A 40 8.14 -14.35 -1.62
CA ASP A 40 7.72 -14.21 -3.01
C ASP A 40 8.90 -13.76 -3.91
N PRO A 41 8.79 -13.91 -5.24
CA PRO A 41 9.88 -13.59 -6.16
C PRO A 41 10.23 -12.10 -6.24
N PHE A 42 9.43 -11.21 -5.64
CA PHE A 42 9.69 -9.76 -5.62
C PHE A 42 10.54 -9.32 -4.42
N ASP A 43 10.74 -10.19 -3.42
CA ASP A 43 11.52 -9.86 -2.23
C ASP A 43 12.97 -9.47 -2.55
N PRO A 44 13.71 -10.18 -3.45
CA PRO A 44 15.10 -9.87 -3.71
C PRO A 44 15.35 -8.49 -4.35
N ALA A 45 14.37 -7.96 -5.10
CA ALA A 45 14.47 -6.67 -5.75
C ALA A 45 13.98 -5.51 -4.88
N ALA A 46 13.37 -5.81 -3.73
CA ALA A 46 12.77 -4.85 -2.85
C ALA A 46 13.69 -4.45 -1.69
N ARG A 47 13.53 -3.22 -1.23
CA ARG A 47 14.03 -2.77 0.07
C ARG A 47 12.93 -3.00 1.10
N HIS A 48 13.29 -3.61 2.20
CA HIS A 48 12.35 -3.96 3.28
C HIS A 48 12.55 -3.03 4.46
N PHE A 49 11.43 -2.61 5.07
CA PHE A 49 11.41 -1.69 6.21
C PHE A 49 10.68 -2.32 7.38
N LEU A 50 11.20 -2.07 8.56
CA LEU A 50 10.76 -2.65 9.83
C LEU A 50 10.36 -1.53 10.79
N VAL A 51 9.29 -1.72 11.53
CA VAL A 51 8.96 -0.91 12.71
C VAL A 51 8.97 -1.83 13.92
N GLU A 52 9.81 -1.52 14.88
CA GLU A 52 10.08 -2.35 16.06
C GLU A 52 9.74 -1.60 17.35
N ASP A 53 9.19 -2.29 18.33
CA ASP A 53 9.08 -1.76 19.70
C ASP A 53 10.47 -1.77 20.35
N ARG A 54 10.95 -0.61 20.77
CA ARG A 54 12.32 -0.45 21.32
C ARG A 54 12.55 -1.23 22.59
N ALA A 55 11.53 -1.41 23.40
CA ALA A 55 11.65 -2.06 24.70
C ALA A 55 11.79 -3.58 24.56
N SER A 56 11.00 -4.18 23.67
CA SER A 56 10.96 -5.65 23.51
C SER A 56 11.75 -6.16 22.30
N GLY A 57 12.10 -5.29 21.35
CA GLY A 57 12.67 -5.69 20.06
C GLY A 57 11.65 -6.39 19.13
N THR A 58 10.38 -6.41 19.51
CA THR A 58 9.32 -7.05 18.72
C THR A 58 9.10 -6.32 17.40
N LEU A 59 9.09 -7.05 16.29
CA LEU A 59 8.71 -6.53 14.99
C LEU A 59 7.18 -6.37 14.93
N ILE A 60 6.72 -5.14 14.80
CA ILE A 60 5.29 -4.80 14.86
C ILE A 60 4.69 -4.36 13.53
N CYS A 61 5.52 -3.89 12.60
CA CYS A 61 5.08 -3.55 11.26
C CYS A 61 6.22 -3.78 10.28
N CYS A 62 5.89 -4.22 9.09
CA CYS A 62 6.84 -4.23 7.98
C CYS A 62 6.16 -3.85 6.66
N PHE A 63 6.98 -3.41 5.72
CA PHE A 63 6.60 -3.17 4.34
C PHE A 63 7.82 -3.27 3.44
N ARG A 64 7.61 -3.35 2.12
CA ARG A 64 8.69 -3.29 1.14
C ARG A 64 8.43 -2.21 0.10
N LEU A 65 9.52 -1.68 -0.47
CA LEU A 65 9.49 -0.72 -1.56
C LEU A 65 10.35 -1.21 -2.72
N THR A 66 9.80 -1.16 -3.91
CA THR A 66 10.53 -1.43 -5.15
C THR A 66 10.44 -0.21 -6.06
N ARG A 67 11.58 0.20 -6.62
CA ARG A 67 11.67 1.36 -7.51
C ARG A 67 11.58 0.93 -8.96
N PHE A 68 10.71 1.59 -9.71
CA PHE A 68 10.53 1.38 -11.15
C PHE A 68 10.65 2.69 -11.93
N GLN A 69 10.84 2.58 -13.24
CA GLN A 69 10.84 3.70 -14.16
C GLN A 69 10.47 3.22 -15.56
N GLY A 70 9.58 3.96 -16.23
CA GLY A 70 9.16 3.64 -17.59
C GLY A 70 8.68 2.19 -17.74
N THR A 71 9.23 1.47 -18.72
CA THR A 71 8.82 0.10 -19.05
C THR A 71 9.19 -0.95 -17.99
N SER A 72 10.16 -0.65 -17.09
CA SER A 72 10.49 -1.58 -15.99
C SER A 72 9.32 -1.82 -15.04
N LEU A 73 8.31 -0.94 -15.06
CA LEU A 73 7.06 -1.07 -14.30
C LEU A 73 6.34 -2.41 -14.57
N GLY A 74 6.53 -3.01 -15.75
CA GLY A 74 6.01 -4.34 -16.09
C GLY A 74 6.53 -5.47 -15.20
N GLN A 75 7.60 -5.24 -14.45
CA GLN A 75 8.18 -6.19 -13.49
C GLN A 75 7.63 -6.02 -12.05
N SER A 76 6.71 -5.06 -11.82
CA SER A 76 6.10 -4.84 -10.51
C SER A 76 5.14 -5.97 -10.12
N TYR A 77 4.90 -6.11 -8.80
CA TYR A 77 3.88 -7.03 -8.31
C TYR A 77 2.50 -6.71 -8.89
N ALA A 78 2.14 -5.43 -8.94
CA ALA A 78 0.86 -4.97 -9.47
C ALA A 78 0.69 -5.32 -10.97
N ALA A 79 1.78 -5.35 -11.75
CA ALA A 79 1.74 -5.68 -13.17
C ALA A 79 1.36 -7.15 -13.48
N GLN A 80 1.30 -8.02 -12.47
CA GLN A 80 0.72 -9.36 -12.62
C GLN A 80 -0.78 -9.30 -12.90
N PHE A 81 -1.47 -8.33 -12.30
CA PHE A 81 -2.93 -8.23 -12.23
C PHE A 81 -3.50 -7.08 -13.07
N TYR A 82 -2.71 -6.05 -13.31
CA TYR A 82 -3.11 -4.81 -14.00
C TYR A 82 -2.23 -4.55 -15.21
N ASP A 83 -2.85 -4.10 -16.30
CA ASP A 83 -2.09 -3.49 -17.40
C ASP A 83 -1.73 -2.06 -17.04
N LEU A 84 -0.45 -1.83 -16.83
CA LEU A 84 0.13 -0.56 -16.42
C LEU A 84 0.73 0.24 -17.58
N SER A 85 0.46 -0.14 -18.83
CA SER A 85 1.05 0.48 -20.03
C SER A 85 0.87 1.99 -20.08
N ARG A 86 -0.25 2.53 -19.60
CA ARG A 86 -0.50 3.97 -19.54
C ARG A 86 0.46 4.70 -18.60
N LEU A 87 0.89 4.07 -17.52
CA LEU A 87 1.86 4.62 -16.56
C LEU A 87 3.30 4.64 -17.09
N HIS A 88 3.62 3.91 -18.18
CA HIS A 88 4.94 3.97 -18.81
C HIS A 88 5.33 5.38 -19.26
N ARG A 89 4.35 6.26 -19.50
CA ARG A 89 4.55 7.65 -19.93
C ARG A 89 4.79 8.61 -18.76
N MET A 90 4.63 8.14 -17.53
CA MET A 90 4.86 8.98 -16.35
C MET A 90 6.35 9.25 -16.21
N GLU A 91 6.71 10.52 -16.16
CA GLU A 91 8.09 10.94 -15.93
C GLU A 91 8.46 10.78 -14.45
N GLY A 92 9.72 10.42 -14.21
CA GLY A 92 10.25 10.22 -12.87
C GLY A 92 10.19 8.77 -12.38
N ALA A 93 10.66 8.57 -11.16
CA ALA A 93 10.64 7.28 -10.50
C ALA A 93 9.24 6.96 -9.96
N MET A 94 8.91 5.68 -9.94
CA MET A 94 7.69 5.15 -9.31
C MET A 94 8.09 4.17 -8.22
N LEU A 95 7.50 4.28 -7.03
CA LEU A 95 7.73 3.37 -5.91
C LEU A 95 6.50 2.49 -5.71
N GLU A 96 6.69 1.17 -5.78
CA GLU A 96 5.67 0.21 -5.39
C GLU A 96 5.77 -0.10 -3.91
N LEU A 97 4.72 0.22 -3.16
CA LEU A 97 4.53 -0.23 -1.78
C LEU A 97 3.87 -1.59 -1.77
N GLY A 98 4.56 -2.58 -1.22
CA GLY A 98 4.05 -3.93 -1.09
C GLY A 98 4.18 -4.49 0.33
N ARG A 99 3.39 -5.51 0.62
CA ARG A 99 3.45 -6.29 1.86
C ARG A 99 3.39 -5.43 3.14
N PHE A 100 2.66 -4.32 3.10
CA PHE A 100 2.43 -3.50 4.29
C PHE A 100 1.53 -4.26 5.26
N CYS A 101 2.04 -4.56 6.44
CA CYS A 101 1.26 -5.22 7.48
C CYS A 101 1.69 -4.76 8.87
N ILE A 102 0.72 -4.79 9.79
CA ILE A 102 0.90 -4.49 11.22
C ILE A 102 0.51 -5.74 11.98
N HIS A 103 1.31 -6.09 12.99
CA HIS A 103 1.06 -7.24 13.86
C HIS A 103 -0.36 -7.16 14.45
N PRO A 104 -1.16 -8.24 14.40
CA PRO A 104 -2.58 -8.19 14.76
C PRO A 104 -2.86 -7.74 16.18
N ASP A 105 -1.94 -7.98 17.13
CA ASP A 105 -2.11 -7.58 18.53
C ASP A 105 -1.70 -6.12 18.80
N TRP A 106 -1.25 -5.37 17.78
CA TRP A 106 -0.78 -4.00 17.92
C TRP A 106 -1.71 -3.01 17.22
N HIS A 107 -2.39 -2.16 18.00
CA HIS A 107 -3.42 -1.24 17.51
C HIS A 107 -3.05 0.25 17.66
N ASP A 108 -1.79 0.55 18.02
CA ASP A 108 -1.32 1.92 18.19
C ASP A 108 -1.24 2.67 16.85
N PRO A 109 -1.96 3.79 16.67
CA PRO A 109 -1.95 4.58 15.44
C PRO A 109 -0.56 5.13 15.08
N ASP A 110 0.33 5.29 16.06
CA ASP A 110 1.68 5.80 15.82
C ASP A 110 2.54 4.84 14.99
N ILE A 111 2.23 3.54 14.99
CA ILE A 111 2.91 2.54 14.16
C ILE A 111 2.72 2.90 12.68
N GLN A 112 1.48 3.12 12.26
CA GLN A 112 1.19 3.49 10.88
C GLN A 112 1.74 4.87 10.53
N ARG A 113 1.69 5.83 11.47
CA ARG A 113 2.27 7.18 11.27
C ARG A 113 3.77 7.12 11.00
N LEU A 114 4.52 6.35 11.78
CA LEU A 114 5.96 6.17 11.59
C LEU A 114 6.30 5.47 10.27
N ALA A 115 5.53 4.45 9.89
CA ALA A 115 5.67 3.82 8.58
C ALA A 115 5.46 4.83 7.44
N TRP A 116 4.45 5.70 7.53
CA TRP A 116 4.25 6.80 6.56
C TRP A 116 5.37 7.83 6.58
N GLY A 117 5.96 8.15 7.73
CA GLY A 117 7.15 9.00 7.84
C GLY A 117 8.33 8.38 7.08
N GLN A 118 8.59 7.08 7.26
CA GLN A 118 9.63 6.38 6.51
C GLN A 118 9.34 6.35 5.00
N LEU A 119 8.07 6.13 4.61
CA LEU A 119 7.67 6.21 3.20
C LEU A 119 7.94 7.60 2.61
N ALA A 120 7.65 8.67 3.34
CA ALA A 120 7.93 10.04 2.90
C ALA A 120 9.42 10.28 2.68
N ARG A 121 10.30 9.79 3.57
CA ARG A 121 11.76 9.83 3.37
C ARG A 121 12.20 9.14 2.09
N GLU A 122 11.65 7.95 1.82
CA GLU A 122 12.01 7.17 0.64
C GLU A 122 11.50 7.83 -0.66
N VAL A 123 10.31 8.42 -0.63
CA VAL A 123 9.77 9.22 -1.73
C VAL A 123 10.70 10.41 -2.03
N ASP A 124 11.06 11.20 -1.01
CA ASP A 124 11.95 12.36 -1.18
C ASP A 124 13.35 11.92 -1.66
N ARG A 125 13.92 10.85 -1.08
CA ARG A 125 15.22 10.31 -1.45
C ARG A 125 15.29 9.80 -2.90
N SER A 126 14.22 9.17 -3.37
CA SER A 126 14.18 8.57 -4.71
C SER A 126 13.75 9.55 -5.80
N GLY A 127 13.24 10.73 -5.44
CA GLY A 127 12.60 11.66 -6.38
C GLY A 127 11.36 11.03 -7.04
N ALA A 128 10.60 10.22 -6.30
CA ALA A 128 9.46 9.51 -6.87
C ALA A 128 8.36 10.49 -7.28
N ALA A 129 7.79 10.26 -8.47
CA ALA A 129 6.61 10.96 -8.96
C ALA A 129 5.30 10.25 -8.53
N LEU A 130 5.35 8.93 -8.37
CA LEU A 130 4.22 8.09 -8.00
C LEU A 130 4.59 7.12 -6.89
N LEU A 131 3.76 7.03 -5.86
CA LEU A 131 3.69 5.92 -4.93
C LEU A 131 2.48 5.06 -5.32
N PHE A 132 2.66 3.75 -5.53
CA PHE A 132 1.58 2.88 -5.97
C PHE A 132 1.65 1.50 -5.31
N GLY A 133 0.61 0.70 -5.51
CA GLY A 133 0.55 -0.69 -5.05
C GLY A 133 -0.86 -1.26 -5.12
N CYS A 134 -1.06 -2.43 -4.53
CA CYS A 134 -2.35 -3.08 -4.40
C CYS A 134 -2.88 -2.88 -2.98
N SER A 135 -4.07 -2.28 -2.85
CA SER A 135 -4.75 -2.15 -1.56
C SER A 135 -5.84 -3.20 -1.43
N SER A 136 -5.70 -4.05 -0.41
CA SER A 136 -6.52 -5.26 -0.25
C SER A 136 -7.67 -5.06 0.72
N PHE A 137 -8.78 -5.70 0.38
CA PHE A 137 -9.96 -5.94 1.22
C PHE A 137 -9.99 -7.42 1.58
N ALA A 138 -10.39 -7.79 2.79
CA ALA A 138 -10.40 -9.17 3.24
C ALA A 138 -11.51 -9.99 2.55
N GLY A 139 -11.21 -11.24 2.20
CA GLY A 139 -12.16 -12.13 1.52
C GLY A 139 -12.31 -11.82 0.03
N THR A 140 -13.10 -12.66 -0.66
CA THR A 140 -13.25 -12.65 -2.12
C THR A 140 -14.68 -12.32 -2.58
N ASP A 141 -15.55 -11.91 -1.68
CA ASP A 141 -16.94 -11.52 -2.01
C ASP A 141 -17.06 -10.00 -2.18
N PRO A 142 -17.25 -9.49 -3.42
CA PRO A 142 -17.40 -8.05 -3.66
C PRO A 142 -18.64 -7.44 -2.99
N ALA A 143 -19.71 -8.24 -2.75
CA ALA A 143 -20.94 -7.74 -2.16
C ALA A 143 -20.73 -7.20 -0.73
N ALA A 144 -19.75 -7.74 -0.01
CA ALA A 144 -19.36 -7.27 1.33
C ALA A 144 -18.86 -5.81 1.33
N TYR A 145 -18.38 -5.29 0.18
CA TYR A 145 -17.74 -3.98 0.06
C TYR A 145 -18.42 -3.04 -0.96
N ARG A 146 -19.66 -3.33 -1.30
CA ARG A 146 -20.38 -2.58 -2.35
C ARG A 146 -20.45 -1.06 -2.10
N ASP A 147 -20.60 -0.63 -0.83
CA ASP A 147 -20.62 0.79 -0.49
C ASP A 147 -19.22 1.41 -0.62
N ALA A 148 -18.16 0.70 -0.22
CA ALA A 148 -16.79 1.14 -0.44
C ALA A 148 -16.50 1.29 -1.94
N PHE A 149 -16.81 0.30 -2.76
CA PHE A 149 -16.60 0.36 -4.20
C PHE A 149 -17.40 1.47 -4.88
N ALA A 150 -18.64 1.70 -4.46
CA ALA A 150 -19.44 2.81 -4.96
C ALA A 150 -18.82 4.17 -4.60
N LEU A 151 -18.29 4.34 -3.39
CA LEU A 151 -17.57 5.55 -2.98
C LEU A 151 -16.28 5.75 -3.80
N LEU A 152 -15.48 4.66 -3.98
CA LEU A 152 -14.28 4.71 -4.81
C LEU A 152 -14.61 5.12 -6.24
N LYS A 153 -15.67 4.56 -6.84
CA LYS A 153 -16.16 4.95 -8.14
C LYS A 153 -16.50 6.43 -8.23
N GLN A 154 -17.20 6.97 -7.26
CA GLN A 154 -17.70 8.33 -7.29
C GLN A 154 -16.62 9.40 -7.10
N GLN A 155 -15.60 9.10 -6.28
CA GLN A 155 -14.70 10.14 -5.77
C GLN A 155 -13.21 9.88 -6.04
N HIS A 156 -12.81 8.65 -6.35
CA HIS A 156 -11.40 8.26 -6.31
C HIS A 156 -10.91 7.46 -7.51
N LEU A 157 -11.63 7.44 -8.62
CA LEU A 157 -11.13 6.77 -9.82
C LEU A 157 -9.88 7.45 -10.36
N ALA A 158 -8.94 6.65 -10.81
CA ALA A 158 -7.74 7.12 -11.50
C ALA A 158 -8.10 8.04 -12.68
N PRO A 159 -7.33 9.11 -12.92
CA PRO A 159 -7.43 9.90 -14.15
C PRO A 159 -7.35 8.96 -15.37
N ALA A 160 -8.15 9.26 -16.40
CA ALA A 160 -8.29 8.36 -17.55
C ALA A 160 -6.95 8.02 -18.22
N HIS A 161 -6.00 8.96 -18.22
CA HIS A 161 -4.66 8.79 -18.80
C HIS A 161 -3.71 7.94 -17.95
N TRP A 162 -3.98 7.78 -16.64
CA TRP A 162 -3.20 6.91 -15.72
C TRP A 162 -3.92 5.63 -15.33
N ARG A 163 -5.21 5.49 -15.65
CA ARG A 163 -6.03 4.37 -15.17
C ARG A 163 -5.52 3.04 -15.69
N PRO A 164 -5.13 2.11 -14.80
CA PRO A 164 -4.76 0.76 -15.19
C PRO A 164 -5.94 0.03 -15.84
N ALA A 165 -5.66 -0.76 -16.88
CA ALA A 165 -6.64 -1.66 -17.45
C ALA A 165 -6.60 -3.03 -16.77
N ALA A 166 -7.68 -3.81 -16.92
CA ALA A 166 -7.75 -5.15 -16.39
C ALA A 166 -6.80 -6.09 -17.15
N LYS A 167 -6.06 -6.90 -16.41
CA LYS A 167 -5.19 -7.97 -16.94
C LYS A 167 -5.55 -9.31 -16.28
N ALA A 168 -5.90 -9.31 -14.99
CA ALA A 168 -6.39 -10.50 -14.30
C ALA A 168 -7.72 -10.96 -14.91
N ALA A 169 -7.94 -12.29 -14.95
CA ALA A 169 -9.17 -12.88 -15.48
C ALA A 169 -10.36 -12.74 -14.50
N ASP A 170 -10.10 -12.79 -13.19
CA ASP A 170 -11.13 -12.74 -12.15
C ASP A 170 -11.19 -11.34 -11.55
N ILE A 171 -12.16 -10.53 -11.99
CA ILE A 171 -12.31 -9.13 -11.57
C ILE A 171 -13.77 -8.79 -11.23
N HIS A 172 -13.92 -7.81 -10.37
CA HIS A 172 -15.20 -7.13 -10.13
C HIS A 172 -15.12 -5.70 -10.69
N ALA A 173 -15.83 -5.45 -11.80
CA ALA A 173 -15.82 -4.15 -12.51
C ALA A 173 -16.77 -3.15 -11.84
N TYR A 174 -16.51 -2.78 -10.61
CA TYR A 174 -17.40 -1.96 -9.77
C TYR A 174 -17.71 -0.57 -10.35
N ALA A 175 -16.89 -0.06 -11.25
CA ALA A 175 -17.20 1.20 -11.93
C ALA A 175 -18.45 1.11 -12.83
N ARG A 176 -18.89 -0.09 -13.18
CA ARG A 176 -20.11 -0.34 -13.96
C ARG A 176 -21.35 -0.52 -13.09
N ASP A 177 -21.21 -0.69 -11.79
CA ASP A 177 -22.32 -0.91 -10.88
C ASP A 177 -23.17 0.36 -10.72
N SER A 178 -24.48 0.20 -10.55
CA SER A 178 -25.42 1.31 -10.33
C SER A 178 -25.65 1.64 -8.85
N HIS A 179 -25.00 0.90 -7.92
CA HIS A 179 -25.19 1.10 -6.49
C HIS A 179 -24.74 2.49 -6.05
N THR A 180 -25.55 3.14 -5.22
CA THR A 180 -25.22 4.41 -4.57
C THR A 180 -24.67 4.15 -3.18
N ALA A 181 -23.52 4.69 -2.86
CA ALA A 181 -22.85 4.46 -1.60
C ALA A 181 -23.63 5.04 -0.40
N ASP A 182 -23.76 4.26 0.68
CA ASP A 182 -23.94 4.82 2.01
C ASP A 182 -22.58 5.32 2.50
N PRO A 183 -22.38 6.66 2.70
CA PRO A 183 -21.06 7.20 3.03
C PRO A 183 -20.51 6.72 4.37
N ARG A 184 -21.36 6.39 5.32
CA ARG A 184 -20.96 5.88 6.64
C ARG A 184 -20.43 4.45 6.54
N ARG A 185 -21.17 3.57 5.86
CA ARG A 185 -20.75 2.18 5.60
C ARG A 185 -19.50 2.13 4.75
N ALA A 186 -19.45 2.92 3.67
CA ALA A 186 -18.29 2.99 2.79
C ALA A 186 -17.00 3.30 3.56
N ARG A 187 -17.02 4.31 4.45
CA ARG A 187 -15.87 4.68 5.27
C ARG A 187 -15.42 3.57 6.23
N GLN A 188 -16.35 2.77 6.74
CA GLN A 188 -16.04 1.63 7.60
C GLN A 188 -15.45 0.47 6.82
N GLN A 189 -15.91 0.26 5.59
CA GLN A 189 -15.47 -0.83 4.71
C GLN A 189 -14.10 -0.58 4.07
N ILE A 190 -13.69 0.69 3.86
CA ILE A 190 -12.39 1.02 3.25
C ILE A 190 -11.25 0.68 4.22
N PRO A 191 -10.27 -0.14 3.80
CA PRO A 191 -9.13 -0.52 4.64
C PRO A 191 -8.32 0.68 5.13
N PRO A 192 -7.71 0.64 6.33
CA PRO A 192 -6.99 1.78 6.93
C PRO A 192 -5.87 2.33 6.04
N LEU A 193 -5.09 1.46 5.40
CA LEU A 193 -4.01 1.88 4.51
C LEU A 193 -4.56 2.63 3.29
N LEU A 194 -5.61 2.09 2.65
CA LEU A 194 -6.26 2.75 1.51
C LEU A 194 -6.84 4.11 1.91
N ARG A 195 -7.48 4.21 3.09
CA ARG A 195 -7.96 5.52 3.60
C ARG A 195 -6.85 6.56 3.68
N SER A 196 -5.64 6.15 4.06
CA SER A 196 -4.50 7.06 4.11
C SER A 196 -4.11 7.56 2.71
N TYR A 197 -4.06 6.67 1.72
CA TYR A 197 -3.84 7.06 0.32
C TYR A 197 -4.89 8.07 -0.16
N LEU A 198 -6.17 7.74 0.02
CA LEU A 198 -7.29 8.58 -0.44
C LEU A 198 -7.29 9.96 0.23
N ALA A 199 -6.95 10.02 1.53
CA ALA A 199 -6.84 11.27 2.26
C ALA A 199 -5.70 12.17 1.77
N MET A 200 -4.72 11.63 1.04
CA MET A 200 -3.62 12.37 0.41
C MET A 200 -3.88 12.75 -1.04
N GLY A 201 -5.06 12.42 -1.58
CA GLY A 201 -5.40 12.64 -2.99
C GLY A 201 -5.12 11.42 -3.88
N GLY A 202 -4.92 10.25 -3.27
CA GLY A 202 -4.75 9.00 -4.00
C GLY A 202 -5.99 8.58 -4.77
N TRP A 203 -5.77 7.77 -5.79
CA TRP A 203 -6.79 7.25 -6.70
C TRP A 203 -6.65 5.73 -6.88
N VAL A 204 -7.69 5.09 -7.43
CA VAL A 204 -7.76 3.64 -7.60
C VAL A 204 -8.16 3.23 -9.02
N SER A 205 -7.92 1.97 -9.39
CA SER A 205 -8.46 1.35 -10.61
C SER A 205 -9.99 1.38 -10.63
N ASP A 206 -10.59 1.14 -11.78
CA ASP A 206 -12.06 1.07 -11.97
C ASP A 206 -12.64 -0.33 -11.73
N HIS A 207 -11.79 -1.26 -11.30
CA HIS A 207 -12.12 -2.64 -10.97
C HIS A 207 -11.28 -3.13 -9.81
N ALA A 208 -11.80 -4.12 -9.08
CA ALA A 208 -11.05 -4.88 -8.10
C ALA A 208 -10.69 -6.25 -8.70
N VAL A 209 -9.51 -6.75 -8.41
CA VAL A 209 -9.09 -8.12 -8.70
C VAL A 209 -9.55 -9.02 -7.56
N ILE A 210 -10.05 -10.21 -7.90
CA ILE A 210 -10.41 -11.26 -6.94
C ILE A 210 -9.23 -12.21 -6.82
N ASP A 211 -8.43 -12.03 -5.77
CA ASP A 211 -7.25 -12.84 -5.51
C ASP A 211 -7.61 -13.98 -4.54
N ARG A 212 -7.91 -15.14 -5.11
CA ARG A 212 -8.30 -16.33 -4.33
C ARG A 212 -7.13 -16.94 -3.57
N GLN A 213 -5.89 -16.74 -4.07
CA GLN A 213 -4.70 -17.27 -3.42
C GLN A 213 -4.42 -16.53 -2.11
N MET A 214 -4.58 -15.21 -2.12
CA MET A 214 -4.42 -14.38 -0.93
C MET A 214 -5.72 -14.21 -0.13
N ASN A 215 -6.83 -14.79 -0.60
CA ASN A 215 -8.17 -14.60 -0.04
C ASN A 215 -8.52 -13.11 0.15
N THR A 216 -8.31 -12.32 -0.89
CA THR A 216 -8.57 -10.87 -0.88
C THR A 216 -9.24 -10.40 -2.17
N LEU A 217 -9.87 -9.23 -2.07
CA LEU A 217 -10.09 -8.34 -3.21
C LEU A 217 -9.04 -7.24 -3.13
N HIS A 218 -8.48 -6.81 -4.25
CA HIS A 218 -7.60 -5.63 -4.21
C HIS A 218 -7.85 -4.68 -5.38
N VAL A 219 -7.63 -3.40 -5.13
CA VAL A 219 -7.63 -2.35 -6.13
C VAL A 219 -6.20 -1.83 -6.35
N PHE A 220 -5.85 -1.52 -7.58
CA PHE A 220 -4.65 -0.72 -7.82
C PHE A 220 -4.85 0.64 -7.18
N THR A 221 -3.85 1.11 -6.45
CA THR A 221 -3.87 2.40 -5.77
C THR A 221 -2.66 3.20 -6.21
N GLY A 222 -2.85 4.44 -6.62
CA GLY A 222 -1.80 5.36 -6.99
C GLY A 222 -1.92 6.68 -6.24
N LEU A 223 -0.77 7.29 -5.95
CA LEU A 223 -0.66 8.59 -5.31
C LEU A 223 0.43 9.38 -6.03
N GLU A 224 0.02 10.36 -6.82
CA GLU A 224 0.94 11.31 -7.44
C GLU A 224 1.51 12.24 -6.36
N ILE A 225 2.83 12.23 -6.21
CA ILE A 225 3.47 12.95 -5.10
C ILE A 225 3.25 14.46 -5.18
N ALA A 226 3.22 15.00 -6.40
CA ALA A 226 2.94 16.43 -6.64
C ALA A 226 1.49 16.82 -6.29
N ALA A 227 0.55 15.87 -6.27
CA ALA A 227 -0.85 16.11 -5.93
C ALA A 227 -1.13 16.10 -4.42
N ILE A 228 -0.17 15.71 -3.58
CA ILE A 228 -0.35 15.68 -2.13
C ILE A 228 -0.56 17.11 -1.60
N PRO A 229 -1.64 17.39 -0.85
CA PRO A 229 -1.87 18.72 -0.28
C PRO A 229 -0.66 19.19 0.55
N PRO A 230 -0.18 20.44 0.39
CA PRO A 230 1.06 20.90 1.03
C PRO A 230 1.10 20.73 2.55
N ASN A 231 -0.03 20.91 3.23
CA ASN A 231 -0.12 20.70 4.68
C ASN A 231 0.09 19.23 5.05
N ARG A 232 -0.42 18.29 4.26
CA ARG A 232 -0.23 16.87 4.47
C ARG A 232 1.21 16.44 4.18
N ALA A 233 1.80 16.93 3.08
CA ALA A 233 3.20 16.69 2.75
C ALA A 233 4.14 17.14 3.87
N ARG A 234 3.89 18.34 4.45
CA ARG A 234 4.66 18.86 5.59
C ARG A 234 4.53 17.99 6.84
N LEU A 235 3.31 17.54 7.17
CA LEU A 235 3.07 16.67 8.32
C LEU A 235 3.79 15.32 8.16
N LEU A 236 3.74 14.70 6.98
CA LEU A 236 4.44 13.44 6.70
C LEU A 236 5.96 13.59 6.85
N ARG A 237 6.53 14.68 6.32
CA ARG A 237 7.96 14.98 6.45
C ARG A 237 8.38 15.27 7.89
N ALA A 238 7.50 15.82 8.72
CA ALA A 238 7.76 16.03 10.14
C ALA A 238 7.79 14.72 10.97
N LEU A 239 7.26 13.62 10.41
CA LEU A 239 7.34 12.27 11.00
C LEU A 239 8.59 11.50 10.54
N ALA A 240 9.28 12.05 9.54
CA ALA A 240 10.41 11.44 8.87
C ALA A 240 11.78 11.62 9.62
#